data_aa2829294b10934dcb0284a883d3e5df
#
_entry.id   aa2829294b10934dcb0284a883d3e5df
#
_cell.length_a   1.000
_cell.length_b   1.000
_cell.length_c   1.000
_cell.angle_alpha   90.00
_cell.angle_beta   90.00
_cell.angle_gamma   90.00
#
_symmetry.space_group_name_H-M   'P 1'
#
loop_
_entity.id
_entity.type
_entity.pdbx_description
1 polymer ?
#
loop_
_entity_poly.entity_id
_entity_poly.type
_entity_poly.pdbx_seq_one_letter_code
_entity_poly.pdbx_strand_id
1 'polypeptide(L)'
;MKKTTKHWLIAAAVLAAAGLIVFAAVMIVNQWEFGKLSIAEYETNTYIIDEEFDNISLKTRTADILFAPCNDGVCKVVCYEPENAKHTVSVDGATLKIKAADERAWNDYAGITPYDPKLTVYLPESEYAGLFIEESTGSIEIPNAFGFESIDIVASTGSVECLASVSGRAAIFLSTGDIRIDNAAVGSLDLTVTTGTVTVNAVNCEGDIELTVSTGKAYLTCVNCRGLTTTGSTGDITLENVIAAERFSIERSTGDVKFDGCDAAEIYVKTSTGDVSGTLISDKVFICTSNTGSIDVPKTTSGGKCEIDTHTGQIKIEIK
;
A
#
# COMPACT_ATOMS: atom_id res chain seq x y z
N MET A 1 -25.74 -12.76 39.66
CA MET A 1 -24.84 -13.69 38.95
C MET A 1 -25.10 -15.11 39.42
N LYS A 2 -25.34 -16.08 38.52
CA LYS A 2 -25.57 -17.48 38.90
C LYS A 2 -24.30 -18.06 39.51
N LYS A 3 -24.44 -18.94 40.54
CA LYS A 3 -23.27 -19.57 41.22
C LYS A 3 -22.27 -20.19 40.24
N THR A 4 -22.77 -20.82 39.20
CA THR A 4 -21.96 -21.44 38.11
C THR A 4 -21.09 -20.40 37.36
N THR A 5 -21.60 -19.23 37.04
CA THR A 5 -20.84 -18.14 36.36
C THR A 5 -19.70 -17.64 37.25
N LYS A 6 -19.92 -17.59 38.60
CA LYS A 6 -18.88 -17.17 39.54
C LYS A 6 -17.71 -18.17 39.57
N HIS A 7 -18.00 -19.48 39.54
CA HIS A 7 -16.94 -20.51 39.50
C HIS A 7 -16.12 -20.48 38.21
N TRP A 8 -16.78 -20.27 37.09
CA TRP A 8 -16.07 -20.14 35.80
C TRP A 8 -15.19 -18.88 35.72
N LEU A 9 -15.64 -17.76 36.28
CA LEU A 9 -14.83 -16.53 36.36
C LEU A 9 -13.63 -16.71 37.31
N ILE A 10 -13.80 -17.41 38.46
CA ILE A 10 -12.68 -17.71 39.34
C ILE A 10 -11.68 -18.65 38.67
N ALA A 11 -12.16 -19.70 38.00
CA ALA A 11 -11.29 -20.62 37.26
C ALA A 11 -10.50 -19.87 36.13
N ALA A 12 -11.15 -19.00 35.37
CA ALA A 12 -10.50 -18.18 34.37
C ALA A 12 -9.44 -17.24 34.95
N ALA A 13 -9.75 -16.58 36.08
CA ALA A 13 -8.80 -15.71 36.77
C ALA A 13 -7.58 -16.49 37.33
N VAL A 14 -7.79 -17.68 37.85
CA VAL A 14 -6.70 -18.54 38.33
C VAL A 14 -5.81 -19.00 37.16
N LEU A 15 -6.40 -19.40 36.04
CA LEU A 15 -5.65 -19.78 34.84
C LEU A 15 -4.85 -18.61 34.28
N ALA A 16 -5.45 -17.42 34.23
CA ALA A 16 -4.75 -16.21 33.77
C ALA A 16 -3.58 -15.85 34.71
N ALA A 17 -3.79 -15.91 36.04
CA ALA A 17 -2.73 -15.68 37.01
C ALA A 17 -1.59 -16.70 36.88
N ALA A 18 -1.93 -17.99 36.74
CA ALA A 18 -0.94 -19.05 36.51
C ALA A 18 -0.16 -18.83 35.22
N GLY A 19 -0.82 -18.46 34.14
CA GLY A 19 -0.18 -18.11 32.87
C GLY A 19 0.80 -16.93 32.98
N LEU A 20 0.42 -15.86 33.70
CA LEU A 20 1.29 -14.73 33.99
C LEU A 20 2.52 -15.11 34.81
N ILE A 21 2.35 -15.99 35.84
CA ILE A 21 3.47 -16.46 36.65
C ILE A 21 4.45 -17.27 35.80
N VAL A 22 3.94 -18.19 34.98
CA VAL A 22 4.79 -18.98 34.06
C VAL A 22 5.51 -18.07 33.10
N PHE A 23 4.80 -17.11 32.46
CA PHE A 23 5.40 -16.15 31.56
C PHE A 23 6.51 -15.35 32.27
N ALA A 24 6.26 -14.80 33.45
CA ALA A 24 7.24 -14.06 34.22
C ALA A 24 8.47 -14.92 34.58
N ALA A 25 8.27 -16.16 34.98
CA ALA A 25 9.35 -17.08 35.27
C ALA A 25 10.22 -17.38 34.06
N VAL A 26 9.60 -17.64 32.91
CA VAL A 26 10.30 -17.84 31.63
C VAL A 26 11.09 -16.60 31.24
N MET A 27 10.50 -15.40 31.38
CA MET A 27 11.17 -14.15 31.05
C MET A 27 12.36 -13.84 31.97
N ILE A 28 12.25 -14.13 33.27
CA ILE A 28 13.37 -13.98 34.23
C ILE A 28 14.53 -14.91 33.85
N VAL A 29 14.24 -16.18 33.55
CA VAL A 29 15.28 -17.14 33.13
C VAL A 29 15.98 -16.69 31.83
N ASN A 30 15.24 -16.12 30.91
CA ASN A 30 15.77 -15.60 29.64
C ASN A 30 16.24 -14.14 29.73
N GLN A 31 16.42 -13.57 30.92
CA GLN A 31 16.93 -12.21 31.14
C GLN A 31 16.13 -11.11 30.42
N TRP A 32 14.82 -11.32 30.22
CA TRP A 32 13.94 -10.44 29.46
C TRP A 32 14.32 -10.30 27.97
N GLU A 33 15.13 -11.21 27.42
CA GLU A 33 15.47 -11.25 26.02
C GLU A 33 14.44 -12.10 25.25
N PHE A 34 13.52 -11.46 24.55
CA PHE A 34 12.49 -12.13 23.75
C PHE A 34 13.10 -13.00 22.64
N GLY A 35 14.27 -12.65 22.13
CA GLY A 35 15.01 -13.43 21.14
C GLY A 35 15.31 -14.85 21.56
N LYS A 36 15.52 -15.09 22.88
CA LYS A 36 15.77 -16.42 23.43
C LYS A 36 14.52 -17.31 23.53
N LEU A 37 13.34 -16.75 23.26
CA LEU A 37 12.08 -17.48 23.17
C LEU A 37 11.80 -18.02 21.76
N SER A 38 12.63 -17.62 20.77
CA SER A 38 12.52 -18.11 19.40
C SER A 38 12.88 -19.61 19.36
N ILE A 39 12.03 -20.38 18.69
CA ILE A 39 12.28 -21.80 18.43
C ILE A 39 13.08 -21.94 17.13
N ALA A 40 13.07 -20.92 16.27
CA ALA A 40 13.78 -20.92 14.99
C ALA A 40 15.14 -20.25 15.14
N GLU A 41 16.19 -20.91 14.65
CA GLU A 41 17.49 -20.32 14.40
C GLU A 41 17.42 -19.53 13.08
N TYR A 42 18.03 -18.36 13.07
CA TYR A 42 18.07 -17.48 11.88
C TYR A 42 19.49 -17.44 11.32
N GLU A 43 19.59 -17.44 10.03
CA GLU A 43 20.86 -17.32 9.32
C GLU A 43 20.78 -16.27 8.21
N THR A 44 21.94 -15.83 7.75
CA THR A 44 22.04 -14.93 6.60
C THR A 44 22.61 -15.69 5.43
N ASN A 45 21.81 -15.87 4.38
CA ASN A 45 22.21 -16.49 3.13
C ASN A 45 22.44 -15.41 2.07
N THR A 46 23.52 -15.53 1.32
CA THR A 46 23.85 -14.62 0.22
C THR A 46 23.96 -15.40 -1.08
N TYR A 47 23.19 -15.02 -2.08
CA TYR A 47 23.17 -15.58 -3.41
C TYR A 47 23.75 -14.55 -4.38
N ILE A 48 24.83 -14.89 -5.07
CA ILE A 48 25.42 -14.07 -6.13
C ILE A 48 24.80 -14.52 -7.45
N ILE A 49 24.37 -13.58 -8.27
CA ILE A 49 23.71 -13.82 -9.54
C ILE A 49 24.63 -13.35 -10.66
N ASP A 50 25.15 -14.30 -11.41
CA ASP A 50 26.05 -14.04 -12.54
C ASP A 50 25.30 -14.09 -13.90
N GLU A 51 24.08 -14.63 -13.94
CA GLU A 51 23.24 -14.71 -15.11
C GLU A 51 22.53 -13.38 -15.40
N GLU A 52 22.35 -13.06 -16.68
CA GLU A 52 21.57 -11.91 -17.12
C GLU A 52 20.07 -12.18 -16.97
N PHE A 53 19.32 -11.17 -16.54
CA PHE A 53 17.87 -11.19 -16.45
C PHE A 53 17.29 -9.77 -16.62
N ASP A 54 16.05 -9.71 -17.11
CA ASP A 54 15.30 -8.46 -17.29
C ASP A 54 14.05 -8.41 -16.38
N ASN A 55 13.62 -9.58 -15.89
CA ASN A 55 12.44 -9.70 -15.03
C ASN A 55 12.79 -10.20 -13.64
N ILE A 56 12.02 -9.76 -12.65
CA ILE A 56 12.18 -10.17 -11.26
C ILE A 56 10.84 -10.71 -10.76
N SER A 57 10.83 -11.94 -10.28
CA SER A 57 9.66 -12.59 -9.69
C SER A 57 9.96 -13.03 -8.27
N LEU A 58 9.27 -12.43 -7.32
CA LEU A 58 9.49 -12.63 -5.91
C LEU A 58 8.20 -13.17 -5.27
N LYS A 59 8.28 -14.35 -4.62
CA LYS A 59 7.16 -14.95 -3.89
C LYS A 59 7.62 -15.33 -2.50
N THR A 60 7.10 -14.61 -1.51
CA THR A 60 7.41 -14.84 -0.11
C THR A 60 6.15 -14.84 0.75
N ARG A 61 6.27 -15.26 2.00
CA ARG A 61 5.15 -15.26 2.95
C ARG A 61 5.28 -14.15 3.97
N THR A 62 6.46 -14.07 4.57
CA THR A 62 6.72 -13.09 5.63
C THR A 62 8.16 -12.64 5.50
N ALA A 63 8.38 -11.46 4.98
CA ALA A 63 9.71 -10.85 4.91
C ALA A 63 9.58 -9.36 4.56
N ASP A 64 10.40 -8.52 5.16
CA ASP A 64 10.60 -7.18 4.63
C ASP A 64 11.47 -7.25 3.38
N ILE A 65 11.01 -6.69 2.28
CA ILE A 65 11.67 -6.71 0.98
C ILE A 65 12.25 -5.33 0.72
N LEU A 66 13.56 -5.27 0.57
CA LEU A 66 14.28 -4.06 0.22
C LEU A 66 15.03 -4.25 -1.09
N PHE A 67 14.78 -3.38 -2.06
CA PHE A 67 15.62 -3.24 -3.24
C PHE A 67 16.70 -2.19 -2.98
N ALA A 68 17.94 -2.49 -3.34
CA ALA A 68 19.05 -1.57 -3.13
C ALA A 68 19.99 -1.57 -4.35
N PRO A 69 20.54 -0.41 -4.75
CA PRO A 69 21.53 -0.37 -5.82
C PRO A 69 22.83 -1.07 -5.40
N CYS A 70 23.43 -1.84 -6.30
CA CYS A 70 24.75 -2.39 -6.09
C CYS A 70 25.82 -1.44 -6.63
N ASN A 71 26.82 -1.11 -5.80
CA ASN A 71 27.89 -0.20 -6.20
C ASN A 71 29.03 -0.90 -6.97
N ASP A 72 29.07 -2.22 -6.92
CA ASP A 72 30.10 -3.07 -7.52
C ASP A 72 29.67 -3.73 -8.84
N GLY A 73 28.44 -3.46 -9.27
CA GLY A 73 27.84 -4.07 -10.47
C GLY A 73 27.47 -5.55 -10.30
N VAL A 74 27.61 -6.11 -9.10
CA VAL A 74 27.29 -7.51 -8.82
C VAL A 74 25.86 -7.61 -8.25
N CYS A 75 25.01 -8.30 -8.99
CA CYS A 75 23.68 -8.63 -8.49
C CYS A 75 23.77 -9.68 -7.38
N LYS A 76 23.12 -9.42 -6.26
CA LYS A 76 23.06 -10.38 -5.15
C LYS A 76 21.76 -10.27 -4.36
N VAL A 77 21.34 -11.40 -3.83
CA VAL A 77 20.19 -11.50 -2.93
C VAL A 77 20.68 -11.92 -1.56
N VAL A 78 20.35 -11.14 -0.54
CA VAL A 78 20.70 -11.42 0.85
C VAL A 78 19.42 -11.69 1.62
N CYS A 79 19.30 -12.90 2.16
CA CYS A 79 18.16 -13.36 2.93
C CYS A 79 18.56 -13.53 4.39
N TYR A 80 17.96 -12.78 5.30
CA TYR A 80 17.96 -13.06 6.73
C TYR A 80 16.69 -13.84 7.07
N GLU A 81 16.82 -15.12 7.35
CA GLU A 81 15.70 -16.05 7.31
C GLU A 81 15.85 -17.21 8.31
N PRO A 82 14.77 -17.86 8.73
CA PRO A 82 14.84 -19.07 9.54
C PRO A 82 15.47 -20.22 8.77
N GLU A 83 16.28 -21.06 9.42
CA GLU A 83 16.93 -22.22 8.80
C GLU A 83 15.93 -23.19 8.12
N ASN A 84 14.71 -23.30 8.65
CA ASN A 84 13.66 -24.18 8.14
C ASN A 84 12.66 -23.49 7.19
N ALA A 85 12.92 -22.25 6.78
CA ALA A 85 12.07 -21.50 5.85
C ALA A 85 12.90 -20.63 4.91
N LYS A 86 13.86 -21.24 4.23
CA LYS A 86 14.81 -20.57 3.35
C LYS A 86 14.18 -20.13 2.03
N HIS A 87 14.76 -19.12 1.44
CA HIS A 87 14.46 -18.75 0.06
C HIS A 87 15.32 -19.53 -0.91
N THR A 88 14.76 -19.87 -2.05
CA THR A 88 15.49 -20.36 -3.23
C THR A 88 15.63 -19.20 -4.21
N VAL A 89 16.84 -18.99 -4.69
CA VAL A 89 17.17 -17.95 -5.66
C VAL A 89 17.74 -18.60 -6.90
N SER A 90 17.17 -18.31 -8.06
CA SER A 90 17.61 -18.86 -9.35
C SER A 90 17.21 -17.95 -10.50
N VAL A 91 17.94 -18.00 -11.60
CA VAL A 91 17.52 -17.40 -12.86
C VAL A 91 16.94 -18.49 -13.75
N ASP A 92 15.74 -18.24 -14.29
CA ASP A 92 15.05 -19.13 -15.20
C ASP A 92 14.63 -18.34 -16.45
N GLY A 93 15.31 -18.60 -17.55
CA GLY A 93 15.24 -17.76 -18.74
C GLY A 93 15.75 -16.36 -18.41
N ALA A 94 14.96 -15.34 -18.72
CA ALA A 94 15.27 -13.93 -18.42
C ALA A 94 14.64 -13.45 -17.09
N THR A 95 14.38 -14.34 -16.13
CA THR A 95 13.69 -13.99 -14.88
C THR A 95 14.49 -14.43 -13.66
N LEU A 96 14.86 -13.48 -12.81
CA LEU A 96 15.34 -13.74 -11.45
C LEU A 96 14.15 -14.18 -10.59
N LYS A 97 14.16 -15.43 -10.14
CA LYS A 97 13.11 -16.02 -9.29
C LYS A 97 13.61 -16.17 -7.86
N ILE A 98 12.89 -15.56 -6.93
CA ILE A 98 13.13 -15.64 -5.50
C ILE A 98 11.84 -16.21 -4.87
N LYS A 99 11.95 -17.39 -4.24
CA LYS A 99 10.79 -18.07 -3.68
C LYS A 99 11.09 -18.56 -2.27
N ALA A 100 10.17 -18.33 -1.34
CA ALA A 100 10.22 -18.97 -0.05
C ALA A 100 9.96 -20.48 -0.20
N ALA A 101 10.91 -21.30 0.24
CA ALA A 101 10.71 -22.73 0.42
C ALA A 101 10.25 -22.94 1.88
N ASP A 102 8.99 -23.25 2.08
CA ASP A 102 8.44 -23.46 3.42
C ASP A 102 8.42 -24.96 3.73
N GLU A 103 9.42 -25.42 4.45
CA GLU A 103 9.56 -26.80 4.92
C GLU A 103 9.07 -26.97 6.38
N ARG A 104 8.50 -25.92 6.97
CA ARG A 104 8.06 -25.93 8.36
C ARG A 104 6.92 -26.93 8.59
N ALA A 105 7.04 -27.72 9.65
CA ALA A 105 5.95 -28.52 10.16
C ALA A 105 4.91 -27.65 10.89
N TRP A 106 3.68 -28.16 11.09
CA TRP A 106 2.62 -27.37 11.72
C TRP A 106 2.96 -26.87 13.13
N ASN A 107 3.82 -27.56 13.86
CA ASN A 107 4.27 -27.20 15.22
C ASN A 107 5.29 -26.05 15.21
N ASP A 108 5.97 -25.79 14.09
CA ASP A 108 6.95 -24.70 13.94
C ASP A 108 6.26 -23.33 13.86
N TYR A 109 4.96 -23.32 13.58
CA TYR A 109 4.13 -22.09 13.63
C TYR A 109 3.69 -21.70 15.04
N ALA A 110 3.90 -22.57 16.04
CA ALA A 110 3.44 -22.35 17.42
C ALA A 110 4.46 -21.59 18.30
N GLY A 111 5.45 -20.94 17.71
CA GLY A 111 6.49 -20.20 18.43
C GLY A 111 6.31 -18.68 18.38
N ILE A 112 7.01 -17.99 19.28
CA ILE A 112 7.22 -16.54 19.18
C ILE A 112 8.41 -16.34 18.24
N THR A 113 8.19 -15.69 17.12
CA THR A 113 9.27 -15.27 16.18
C THR A 113 9.56 -13.79 16.44
N PRO A 114 10.56 -13.45 17.24
CA PRO A 114 10.86 -12.06 17.62
C PRO A 114 11.61 -11.29 16.52
N TYR A 115 11.94 -11.93 15.43
CA TYR A 115 12.66 -11.35 14.31
C TYR A 115 11.81 -11.46 13.06
N ASP A 116 11.76 -10.36 12.29
CA ASP A 116 11.14 -10.35 10.98
C ASP A 116 12.19 -10.77 9.93
N PRO A 117 11.90 -11.79 9.11
CA PRO A 117 12.74 -12.14 7.98
C PRO A 117 12.95 -10.92 7.06
N LYS A 118 14.15 -10.79 6.51
CA LYS A 118 14.48 -9.69 5.62
C LYS A 118 15.12 -10.19 4.35
N LEU A 119 14.63 -9.69 3.23
CA LEU A 119 15.13 -9.97 1.91
C LEU A 119 15.67 -8.67 1.30
N THR A 120 16.96 -8.62 1.02
CA THR A 120 17.57 -7.49 0.32
C THR A 120 18.03 -7.91 -1.06
N VAL A 121 17.49 -7.29 -2.10
CA VAL A 121 17.82 -7.54 -3.49
C VAL A 121 18.71 -6.40 -3.99
N TYR A 122 19.99 -6.67 -4.14
CA TYR A 122 20.96 -5.71 -4.70
C TYR A 122 20.99 -5.85 -6.20
N LEU A 123 20.66 -4.77 -6.90
CA LEU A 123 20.57 -4.73 -8.35
C LEU A 123 21.48 -3.63 -8.93
N PRO A 124 22.03 -3.81 -10.13
CA PRO A 124 22.56 -2.71 -10.91
C PRO A 124 21.49 -1.62 -11.15
N GLU A 125 21.90 -0.36 -11.15
CA GLU A 125 21.02 0.73 -11.58
C GLU A 125 20.74 0.57 -13.08
N SER A 126 19.52 0.15 -13.42
CA SER A 126 19.11 -0.17 -14.79
C SER A 126 17.60 -0.07 -14.93
N GLU A 127 17.13 -0.20 -16.15
CA GLU A 127 15.72 -0.43 -16.47
C GLU A 127 15.48 -1.94 -16.60
N TYR A 128 14.42 -2.43 -15.95
CA TYR A 128 13.99 -3.83 -15.94
C TYR A 128 12.64 -3.96 -16.65
N ALA A 129 12.41 -5.06 -17.34
CA ALA A 129 11.15 -5.28 -18.05
C ALA A 129 9.98 -5.47 -17.08
N GLY A 130 10.16 -6.24 -16.01
CA GLY A 130 9.06 -6.48 -15.08
C GLY A 130 9.47 -6.82 -13.65
N LEU A 131 8.68 -6.32 -12.70
CA LEU A 131 8.77 -6.68 -11.30
C LEU A 131 7.44 -7.27 -10.87
N PHE A 132 7.45 -8.53 -10.46
CA PHE A 132 6.30 -9.22 -9.88
C PHE A 132 6.60 -9.62 -8.44
N ILE A 133 5.77 -9.17 -7.49
CA ILE A 133 5.90 -9.53 -6.07
C ILE A 133 4.57 -10.07 -5.56
N GLU A 134 4.62 -11.24 -4.93
CA GLU A 134 3.52 -11.84 -4.19
C GLU A 134 3.96 -12.11 -2.75
N GLU A 135 3.31 -11.44 -1.80
CA GLU A 135 3.68 -11.47 -0.39
C GLU A 135 2.46 -11.58 0.52
N SER A 136 2.62 -12.21 1.69
CA SER A 136 1.55 -12.22 2.69
C SER A 136 1.73 -11.14 3.75
N THR A 137 2.94 -10.97 4.28
CA THR A 137 3.16 -9.99 5.36
C THR A 137 4.56 -9.44 5.33
N GLY A 138 4.70 -8.13 5.28
CA GLY A 138 5.98 -7.42 5.29
C GLY A 138 5.88 -6.06 4.62
N SER A 139 6.97 -5.34 4.63
CA SER A 139 7.11 -4.05 3.94
C SER A 139 7.90 -4.25 2.65
N ILE A 140 7.51 -3.56 1.59
CA ILE A 140 8.19 -3.57 0.30
C ILE A 140 8.69 -2.16 0.02
N GLU A 141 10.00 -2.02 -0.17
CA GLU A 141 10.65 -0.75 -0.46
C GLU A 141 11.40 -0.82 -1.80
N ILE A 142 10.99 0.02 -2.76
CA ILE A 142 11.57 0.10 -4.10
C ILE A 142 12.08 1.54 -4.30
N PRO A 143 13.38 1.79 -4.24
CA PRO A 143 13.95 3.13 -4.38
C PRO A 143 13.93 3.63 -5.83
N ASN A 144 14.17 4.91 -6.00
CA ASN A 144 14.20 5.61 -7.29
C ASN A 144 15.43 5.32 -8.17
N ALA A 145 16.34 4.46 -7.70
CA ALA A 145 17.52 4.04 -8.45
C ALA A 145 17.21 3.10 -9.63
N PHE A 146 15.97 2.60 -9.70
CA PHE A 146 15.53 1.63 -10.71
C PHE A 146 14.41 2.18 -11.58
N GLY A 147 14.36 1.73 -12.83
CA GLY A 147 13.22 1.85 -13.72
C GLY A 147 12.63 0.48 -14.04
N PHE A 148 11.32 0.44 -14.29
CA PHE A 148 10.64 -0.78 -14.71
C PHE A 148 9.71 -0.47 -15.89
N GLU A 149 9.55 -1.42 -16.81
CA GLU A 149 8.49 -1.35 -17.81
C GLU A 149 7.12 -1.65 -17.16
N SER A 150 7.09 -2.62 -16.23
CA SER A 150 5.88 -2.95 -15.48
C SER A 150 6.18 -3.36 -14.03
N ILE A 151 5.27 -2.99 -13.12
CA ILE A 151 5.26 -3.46 -11.72
C ILE A 151 3.91 -4.06 -11.41
N ASP A 152 3.91 -5.26 -10.81
CA ASP A 152 2.72 -5.95 -10.31
C ASP A 152 3.01 -6.50 -8.90
N ILE A 153 2.38 -5.89 -7.89
CA ILE A 153 2.57 -6.24 -6.49
C ILE A 153 1.24 -6.65 -5.89
N VAL A 154 1.21 -7.85 -5.32
CA VAL A 154 0.06 -8.37 -4.57
C VAL A 154 0.53 -8.72 -3.16
N ALA A 155 0.05 -7.97 -2.17
CA ALA A 155 0.37 -8.21 -0.78
C ALA A 155 -0.89 -8.27 0.09
N SER A 156 -0.82 -9.00 1.22
CA SER A 156 -1.96 -9.08 2.13
C SER A 156 -1.85 -8.05 3.25
N THR A 157 -0.72 -7.97 3.93
CA THR A 157 -0.56 -7.04 5.07
C THR A 157 0.83 -6.41 5.07
N GLY A 158 0.90 -5.11 5.26
CA GLY A 158 2.16 -4.38 5.36
C GLY A 158 2.11 -3.03 4.67
N SER A 159 3.24 -2.57 4.14
CA SER A 159 3.33 -1.32 3.40
C SER A 159 4.11 -1.51 2.10
N VAL A 160 3.74 -0.76 1.09
CA VAL A 160 4.47 -0.69 -0.17
C VAL A 160 4.90 0.74 -0.41
N GLU A 161 6.20 0.99 -0.43
CA GLU A 161 6.78 2.26 -0.83
C GLU A 161 7.51 2.08 -2.17
N CYS A 162 7.00 2.73 -3.21
CA CYS A 162 7.59 2.68 -4.54
C CYS A 162 7.97 4.09 -5.01
N LEU A 163 9.26 4.31 -5.17
CA LEU A 163 9.85 5.54 -5.70
C LEU A 163 10.39 5.34 -7.14
N ALA A 164 10.29 4.11 -7.65
CA ALA A 164 10.77 3.75 -8.98
C ALA A 164 9.86 4.34 -10.07
N SER A 165 10.45 4.72 -11.19
CA SER A 165 9.70 5.07 -12.40
C SER A 165 9.24 3.83 -13.14
N VAL A 166 8.04 3.88 -13.74
CA VAL A 166 7.44 2.75 -14.46
C VAL A 166 6.93 3.24 -15.82
N SER A 167 7.59 2.88 -16.89
CA SER A 167 7.24 3.37 -18.25
C SER A 167 5.88 2.87 -18.74
N GLY A 168 5.41 1.72 -18.27
CA GLY A 168 4.10 1.17 -18.55
C GLY A 168 3.17 1.22 -17.33
N ARG A 169 2.63 0.07 -16.91
CA ARG A 169 1.64 -0.04 -15.83
C ARG A 169 2.30 -0.41 -14.49
N ALA A 170 1.98 0.36 -13.47
CA ALA A 170 2.22 -0.03 -12.08
C ALA A 170 0.90 -0.43 -11.42
N ALA A 171 0.78 -1.69 -11.01
CA ALA A 171 -0.38 -2.25 -10.33
C ALA A 171 0.00 -2.73 -8.94
N ILE A 172 -0.65 -2.21 -7.90
CA ILE A 172 -0.39 -2.59 -6.52
C ILE A 172 -1.70 -2.89 -5.80
N PHE A 173 -1.83 -4.13 -5.35
CA PHE A 173 -2.95 -4.58 -4.53
C PHE A 173 -2.49 -4.90 -3.11
N LEU A 174 -3.14 -4.29 -2.12
CA LEU A 174 -2.88 -4.51 -0.71
C LEU A 174 -4.20 -4.71 0.05
N SER A 175 -4.32 -5.81 0.80
CA SER A 175 -5.53 -6.01 1.60
C SER A 175 -5.55 -5.10 2.84
N THR A 176 -4.43 -5.01 3.57
CA THR A 176 -4.36 -4.16 4.77
C THR A 176 -3.00 -3.47 4.85
N GLY A 177 -3.01 -2.15 4.95
CA GLY A 177 -1.81 -1.33 5.13
C GLY A 177 -1.76 -0.15 4.18
N ASP A 178 -0.59 0.39 3.93
CA ASP A 178 -0.43 1.66 3.24
C ASP A 178 0.37 1.50 1.94
N ILE A 179 -0.08 2.17 0.88
CA ILE A 179 0.67 2.30 -0.38
C ILE A 179 1.15 3.74 -0.51
N ARG A 180 2.42 3.91 -0.78
CA ARG A 180 3.06 5.19 -1.06
C ARG A 180 3.79 5.16 -2.40
N ILE A 181 3.40 6.04 -3.30
CA ILE A 181 4.09 6.33 -4.57
C ILE A 181 4.60 7.76 -4.49
N ASP A 182 5.89 7.96 -4.68
CA ASP A 182 6.48 9.29 -4.49
C ASP A 182 7.57 9.56 -5.54
N ASN A 183 7.58 10.77 -6.09
CA ASN A 183 8.57 11.27 -7.05
C ASN A 183 8.78 10.35 -8.28
N ALA A 184 7.71 9.76 -8.80
CA ALA A 184 7.76 8.78 -9.89
C ALA A 184 7.16 9.32 -11.19
N ALA A 185 7.73 8.88 -12.32
CA ALA A 185 7.09 8.96 -13.63
C ALA A 185 6.48 7.60 -13.96
N VAL A 186 5.18 7.57 -14.30
CA VAL A 186 4.48 6.31 -14.56
C VAL A 186 3.63 6.40 -15.83
N GLY A 187 3.54 5.29 -16.57
CA GLY A 187 2.66 5.19 -17.74
C GLY A 187 1.19 5.14 -17.32
N SER A 188 0.83 4.27 -16.38
CA SER A 188 -0.49 4.21 -15.73
C SER A 188 -0.38 3.62 -14.34
N LEU A 189 -1.32 3.97 -13.46
CA LEU A 189 -1.28 3.59 -12.05
C LEU A 189 -2.61 2.96 -11.63
N ASP A 190 -2.55 1.76 -11.07
CA ASP A 190 -3.70 1.03 -10.53
C ASP A 190 -3.41 0.61 -9.09
N LEU A 191 -3.99 1.30 -8.13
CA LEU A 191 -3.75 1.08 -6.71
C LEU A 191 -5.02 0.65 -6.00
N THR A 192 -4.97 -0.51 -5.37
CA THR A 192 -6.10 -1.05 -4.60
C THR A 192 -5.69 -1.35 -3.17
N VAL A 193 -6.40 -0.76 -2.21
CA VAL A 193 -6.28 -1.05 -0.78
C VAL A 193 -7.66 -1.36 -0.20
N THR A 194 -7.79 -2.51 0.46
CA THR A 194 -9.06 -2.81 1.13
C THR A 194 -9.19 -2.04 2.45
N THR A 195 -8.14 -2.01 3.27
CA THR A 195 -8.12 -1.23 4.51
C THR A 195 -6.77 -0.54 4.68
N GLY A 196 -6.74 0.77 4.67
CA GLY A 196 -5.50 1.53 4.85
C GLY A 196 -5.46 2.85 4.09
N THR A 197 -4.27 3.33 3.80
CA THR A 197 -4.05 4.64 3.17
C THR A 197 -3.33 4.50 1.83
N VAL A 198 -3.76 5.26 0.84
CA VAL A 198 -3.00 5.46 -0.40
C VAL A 198 -2.48 6.89 -0.44
N THR A 199 -1.19 7.04 -0.63
CA THR A 199 -0.53 8.33 -0.82
C THR A 199 0.20 8.35 -2.16
N VAL A 200 -0.15 9.30 -3.01
CA VAL A 200 0.49 9.55 -4.31
C VAL A 200 1.02 10.98 -4.30
N ASN A 201 2.32 11.15 -4.34
CA ASN A 201 2.94 12.47 -4.22
C ASN A 201 3.96 12.71 -5.33
N ALA A 202 3.95 13.89 -5.92
CA ALA A 202 4.88 14.33 -6.97
C ALA A 202 5.00 13.32 -8.13
N VAL A 203 3.84 12.83 -8.62
CA VAL A 203 3.75 11.82 -9.68
C VAL A 203 3.31 12.45 -11.00
N ASN A 204 4.04 12.13 -12.05
CA ASN A 204 3.64 12.42 -13.42
C ASN A 204 3.21 11.12 -14.11
N CYS A 205 1.89 10.98 -14.33
CA CYS A 205 1.28 9.81 -14.96
C CYS A 205 0.85 10.19 -16.40
N GLU A 206 1.40 9.50 -17.41
CA GLU A 206 1.03 9.76 -18.79
C GLU A 206 -0.39 9.29 -19.12
N GLY A 207 -0.85 8.25 -18.47
CA GLY A 207 -2.18 7.64 -18.61
C GLY A 207 -3.10 7.95 -17.45
N ASP A 208 -3.94 6.97 -17.14
CA ASP A 208 -4.94 7.07 -16.09
C ASP A 208 -4.41 6.59 -14.74
N ILE A 209 -4.94 7.18 -13.69
CA ILE A 209 -4.77 6.75 -12.32
C ILE A 209 -6.10 6.17 -11.83
N GLU A 210 -6.08 4.91 -11.45
CA GLU A 210 -7.21 4.20 -10.83
C GLU A 210 -6.89 3.88 -9.38
N LEU A 211 -7.72 4.40 -8.45
CA LEU A 211 -7.57 4.16 -7.03
C LEU A 211 -8.82 3.51 -6.47
N THR A 212 -8.65 2.37 -5.81
CA THR A 212 -9.70 1.72 -5.04
C THR A 212 -9.29 1.63 -3.57
N VAL A 213 -9.95 2.42 -2.70
CA VAL A 213 -9.73 2.37 -1.25
C VAL A 213 -11.05 2.06 -0.57
N SER A 214 -11.27 0.79 -0.22
CA SER A 214 -12.55 0.37 0.35
C SER A 214 -12.81 1.01 1.71
N THR A 215 -11.84 0.95 2.62
CA THR A 215 -11.91 1.62 3.93
C THR A 215 -10.58 2.30 4.21
N GLY A 216 -10.61 3.63 4.32
CA GLY A 216 -9.39 4.40 4.58
C GLY A 216 -9.33 5.68 3.77
N LYS A 217 -8.14 6.22 3.59
CA LYS A 217 -7.95 7.54 3.01
C LYS A 217 -7.10 7.51 1.75
N ALA A 218 -7.36 8.45 0.86
CA ALA A 218 -6.52 8.69 -0.30
C ALA A 218 -6.01 10.14 -0.30
N TYR A 219 -4.71 10.30 -0.45
CA TYR A 219 -4.03 11.58 -0.55
C TYR A 219 -3.26 11.65 -1.86
N LEU A 220 -3.60 12.60 -2.70
CA LEU A 220 -2.86 12.88 -3.92
C LEU A 220 -2.36 14.31 -3.86
N THR A 221 -1.05 14.51 -3.99
CA THR A 221 -0.41 15.82 -3.92
C THR A 221 0.54 16.01 -5.09
N CYS A 222 0.42 17.13 -5.81
CA CYS A 222 1.28 17.47 -6.96
C CYS A 222 1.27 16.36 -8.04
N VAL A 223 0.11 15.95 -8.49
CA VAL A 223 -0.07 14.85 -9.45
C VAL A 223 -0.61 15.38 -10.78
N ASN A 224 0.01 14.97 -11.88
CA ASN A 224 -0.51 15.18 -13.23
C ASN A 224 -0.89 13.82 -13.84
N CYS A 225 -2.05 13.74 -14.51
CA CYS A 225 -2.48 12.53 -15.18
C CYS A 225 -3.41 12.84 -16.37
N ARG A 226 -3.74 11.82 -17.15
CA ARG A 226 -4.78 11.93 -18.16
C ARG A 226 -6.16 11.94 -17.52
N GLY A 227 -6.47 10.96 -16.71
CA GLY A 227 -7.70 10.83 -15.96
C GLY A 227 -7.46 10.27 -14.56
N LEU A 228 -8.29 10.66 -13.60
CA LEU A 228 -8.27 10.15 -12.24
C LEU A 228 -9.62 9.52 -11.91
N THR A 229 -9.61 8.24 -11.61
CA THR A 229 -10.79 7.52 -11.09
C THR A 229 -10.50 7.07 -9.67
N THR A 230 -11.38 7.43 -8.73
CA THR A 230 -11.27 6.92 -7.37
C THR A 230 -12.59 6.33 -6.89
N THR A 231 -12.54 5.12 -6.33
CA THR A 231 -13.71 4.42 -5.81
C THR A 231 -13.46 3.92 -4.39
N GLY A 232 -14.53 3.78 -3.61
CA GLY A 232 -14.43 3.22 -2.27
C GLY A 232 -15.68 3.39 -1.43
N SER A 233 -15.67 2.78 -0.24
CA SER A 233 -16.83 2.78 0.64
C SER A 233 -16.72 3.83 1.74
N THR A 234 -15.63 3.83 2.51
CA THR A 234 -15.54 4.69 3.71
C THR A 234 -14.17 5.36 3.80
N GLY A 235 -14.19 6.68 3.98
CA GLY A 235 -13.00 7.49 4.23
C GLY A 235 -12.81 8.61 3.22
N ASP A 236 -11.94 9.53 3.54
CA ASP A 236 -11.80 10.80 2.85
C ASP A 236 -10.85 10.71 1.65
N ILE A 237 -11.09 11.56 0.66
CA ILE A 237 -10.19 11.82 -0.46
C ILE A 237 -9.73 13.27 -0.37
N THR A 238 -8.42 13.47 -0.39
CA THR A 238 -7.81 14.79 -0.46
C THR A 238 -6.94 14.89 -1.69
N LEU A 239 -7.24 15.87 -2.53
CA LEU A 239 -6.51 16.19 -3.74
C LEU A 239 -5.91 17.59 -3.57
N GLU A 240 -4.59 17.71 -3.68
CA GLU A 240 -3.85 18.96 -3.58
C GLU A 240 -2.96 19.14 -4.80
N ASN A 241 -3.18 20.21 -5.58
CA ASN A 241 -2.46 20.48 -6.83
C ASN A 241 -2.50 19.27 -7.80
N VAL A 242 -3.67 18.66 -7.97
CA VAL A 242 -3.88 17.55 -8.89
C VAL A 242 -4.52 18.05 -10.18
N ILE A 243 -3.90 17.73 -11.31
CA ILE A 243 -4.37 18.12 -12.62
C ILE A 243 -4.61 16.88 -13.49
N ALA A 244 -5.84 16.72 -13.97
CA ALA A 244 -6.13 15.72 -14.99
C ALA A 244 -6.48 16.37 -16.32
N ALA A 245 -5.91 15.89 -17.41
CA ALA A 245 -6.18 16.42 -18.74
C ALA A 245 -7.64 16.20 -19.19
N GLU A 246 -8.25 15.07 -18.77
CA GLU A 246 -9.59 14.70 -19.19
C GLU A 246 -10.60 14.83 -18.04
N ARG A 247 -10.49 13.98 -16.99
CA ARG A 247 -11.55 13.93 -15.96
C ARG A 247 -11.08 13.52 -14.58
N PHE A 248 -11.85 13.96 -13.58
CA PHE A 248 -11.98 13.33 -12.28
C PHE A 248 -13.29 12.55 -12.21
N SER A 249 -13.22 11.30 -11.76
CA SER A 249 -14.37 10.45 -11.45
C SER A 249 -14.22 9.91 -10.04
N ILE A 250 -14.95 10.50 -9.09
CA ILE A 250 -14.77 10.23 -7.66
C ILE A 250 -16.08 9.68 -7.10
N GLU A 251 -16.07 8.44 -6.60
CA GLU A 251 -17.24 7.81 -6.01
C GLU A 251 -16.94 7.29 -4.60
N ARG A 252 -17.77 7.73 -3.64
CA ARG A 252 -17.70 7.29 -2.24
C ARG A 252 -19.10 7.00 -1.68
N SER A 253 -19.20 6.03 -0.75
CA SER A 253 -20.42 5.90 0.04
C SER A 253 -20.37 6.85 1.23
N THR A 254 -19.26 6.89 1.97
CA THR A 254 -19.10 7.76 3.14
C THR A 254 -17.68 8.33 3.18
N GLY A 255 -17.58 9.65 3.27
CA GLY A 255 -16.31 10.37 3.36
C GLY A 255 -16.36 11.69 2.61
N ASP A 256 -15.49 12.57 3.04
CA ASP A 256 -15.36 13.90 2.46
C ASP A 256 -14.44 13.87 1.23
N VAL A 257 -14.73 14.73 0.26
CA VAL A 257 -13.88 14.98 -0.90
C VAL A 257 -13.39 16.41 -0.87
N LYS A 258 -12.08 16.58 -0.77
CA LYS A 258 -11.44 17.89 -0.69
C LYS A 258 -10.54 18.15 -1.88
N PHE A 259 -10.71 19.31 -2.50
CA PHE A 259 -9.85 19.84 -3.56
C PHE A 259 -9.05 21.03 -3.05
N ASP A 260 -7.79 21.11 -3.39
CA ASP A 260 -6.99 22.32 -3.19
C ASP A 260 -6.14 22.59 -4.44
N GLY A 261 -6.55 23.61 -5.21
CA GLY A 261 -5.85 23.99 -6.45
C GLY A 261 -5.85 22.87 -7.49
N CYS A 262 -6.98 22.19 -7.67
CA CYS A 262 -7.11 21.08 -8.62
C CYS A 262 -7.82 21.50 -9.91
N ASP A 263 -7.62 20.72 -10.99
CA ASP A 263 -8.36 20.92 -12.24
C ASP A 263 -8.50 19.64 -13.05
N ALA A 264 -9.59 19.58 -13.84
CA ALA A 264 -9.79 18.57 -14.88
C ALA A 264 -10.74 19.15 -15.94
N ALA A 265 -10.73 18.63 -17.17
CA ALA A 265 -11.68 19.07 -18.19
C ALA A 265 -13.13 18.77 -17.75
N GLU A 266 -13.36 17.61 -17.13
CA GLU A 266 -14.64 17.25 -16.53
C GLU A 266 -14.43 16.73 -15.11
N ILE A 267 -15.36 17.04 -14.20
CA ILE A 267 -15.34 16.61 -12.81
C ILE A 267 -16.67 15.95 -12.48
N TYR A 268 -16.61 14.72 -12.00
CA TYR A 268 -17.73 13.98 -11.47
C TYR A 268 -17.42 13.52 -10.05
N VAL A 269 -18.26 13.91 -9.10
CA VAL A 269 -18.15 13.51 -7.69
C VAL A 269 -19.48 13.00 -7.21
N LYS A 270 -19.48 11.80 -6.64
CA LYS A 270 -20.64 11.21 -6.00
C LYS A 270 -20.30 10.68 -4.62
N THR A 271 -21.04 11.15 -3.61
CA THR A 271 -20.96 10.60 -2.26
C THR A 271 -22.34 10.43 -1.67
N SER A 272 -22.58 9.41 -0.85
CA SER A 272 -23.85 9.29 -0.15
C SER A 272 -23.85 10.14 1.12
N THR A 273 -22.74 10.14 1.87
CA THR A 273 -22.57 10.94 3.08
C THR A 273 -21.16 11.51 3.12
N GLY A 274 -21.07 12.81 3.05
CA GLY A 274 -19.80 13.55 3.10
C GLY A 274 -19.88 14.89 2.40
N ASP A 275 -19.03 15.78 2.82
CA ASP A 275 -18.90 17.12 2.25
C ASP A 275 -17.99 17.08 1.02
N VAL A 276 -18.32 17.89 0.03
CA VAL A 276 -17.46 18.13 -1.14
C VAL A 276 -17.04 19.59 -1.12
N SER A 277 -15.75 19.84 -0.93
CA SER A 277 -15.27 21.20 -0.70
C SER A 277 -13.91 21.46 -1.33
N GLY A 278 -13.62 22.75 -1.54
CA GLY A 278 -12.27 23.20 -1.89
C GLY A 278 -12.20 24.15 -3.06
N THR A 279 -11.04 24.16 -3.72
CA THR A 279 -10.72 25.11 -4.79
C THR A 279 -10.36 24.41 -6.09
N LEU A 280 -10.90 24.93 -7.20
CA LEU A 280 -10.54 24.57 -8.57
C LEU A 280 -9.83 25.74 -9.25
N ILE A 281 -9.02 25.46 -10.26
CA ILE A 281 -8.20 26.49 -10.95
C ILE A 281 -8.97 27.17 -12.07
N SER A 282 -9.84 26.44 -12.77
CA SER A 282 -10.55 26.97 -13.92
C SER A 282 -12.07 26.96 -13.73
N ASP A 283 -12.75 27.87 -14.43
CA ASP A 283 -14.21 27.96 -14.43
C ASP A 283 -14.85 26.63 -14.86
N LYS A 284 -15.96 26.29 -14.21
CA LYS A 284 -16.76 25.08 -14.48
C LYS A 284 -18.26 25.41 -14.57
N VAL A 285 -18.96 24.64 -15.37
CA VAL A 285 -20.44 24.61 -15.35
C VAL A 285 -20.86 23.63 -14.28
N PHE A 286 -21.31 24.16 -13.15
CA PHE A 286 -21.68 23.35 -11.99
C PHE A 286 -23.09 22.78 -12.11
N ILE A 287 -23.22 21.47 -11.86
CA ILE A 287 -24.48 20.73 -11.72
C ILE A 287 -24.41 20.04 -10.36
N CYS A 288 -24.97 20.65 -9.33
CA CYS A 288 -24.83 20.19 -7.96
C CYS A 288 -26.18 19.78 -7.38
N THR A 289 -26.20 18.64 -6.69
CA THR A 289 -27.35 18.11 -5.97
C THR A 289 -26.95 17.74 -4.56
N SER A 290 -27.71 18.20 -3.57
CA SER A 290 -27.62 17.74 -2.18
C SER A 290 -29.04 17.62 -1.62
N ASN A 291 -29.37 16.44 -1.04
CA ASN A 291 -30.70 16.31 -0.41
C ASN A 291 -30.73 16.96 0.97
N THR A 292 -29.59 16.91 1.69
CA THR A 292 -29.48 17.55 3.01
C THR A 292 -28.10 18.20 3.12
N GLY A 293 -28.08 19.52 2.95
CA GLY A 293 -26.86 20.32 2.98
C GLY A 293 -26.99 21.58 2.14
N SER A 294 -26.09 22.51 2.32
CA SER A 294 -26.04 23.74 1.52
C SER A 294 -25.17 23.52 0.26
N ILE A 295 -25.53 24.25 -0.80
CA ILE A 295 -24.75 24.30 -2.04
C ILE A 295 -24.26 25.73 -2.21
N ASP A 296 -22.94 25.89 -2.21
CA ASP A 296 -22.25 27.17 -2.40
C ASP A 296 -21.16 26.98 -3.46
N VAL A 297 -21.50 27.33 -4.69
CA VAL A 297 -20.62 27.20 -5.86
C VAL A 297 -20.68 28.43 -6.74
N PRO A 298 -19.62 28.76 -7.49
CA PRO A 298 -19.62 29.88 -8.42
C PRO A 298 -20.72 29.77 -9.48
N LYS A 299 -21.31 30.89 -9.85
CA LYS A 299 -22.34 30.97 -10.91
C LYS A 299 -21.67 31.22 -12.27
N THR A 300 -20.92 30.27 -12.74
CA THR A 300 -20.23 30.30 -14.01
C THR A 300 -21.09 29.67 -15.12
N THR A 301 -20.97 30.15 -16.34
CA THR A 301 -21.70 29.66 -17.52
C THR A 301 -20.77 29.13 -18.61
N SER A 302 -19.47 29.12 -18.34
CA SER A 302 -18.42 28.63 -19.23
C SER A 302 -17.49 27.69 -18.48
N GLY A 303 -16.70 26.92 -19.21
CA GLY A 303 -15.78 25.91 -18.67
C GLY A 303 -16.29 24.49 -18.80
N GLY A 304 -15.54 23.54 -18.29
CA GLY A 304 -15.88 22.13 -18.29
C GLY A 304 -17.04 21.80 -17.35
N LYS A 305 -17.64 20.64 -17.52
CA LYS A 305 -18.71 20.16 -16.64
C LYS A 305 -18.16 19.77 -15.26
N CYS A 306 -18.81 20.25 -14.21
CA CYS A 306 -18.57 19.81 -12.82
C CYS A 306 -19.89 19.34 -12.21
N GLU A 307 -20.05 18.02 -12.13
CA GLU A 307 -21.23 17.38 -11.54
C GLU A 307 -20.89 16.85 -10.17
N ILE A 308 -21.62 17.33 -9.15
CA ILE A 308 -21.41 16.91 -7.75
C ILE A 308 -22.75 16.47 -7.18
N ASP A 309 -22.83 15.22 -6.74
CA ASP A 309 -24.03 14.64 -6.13
C ASP A 309 -23.68 14.10 -4.74
N THR A 310 -24.30 14.67 -3.71
CA THR A 310 -24.26 14.17 -2.33
C THR A 310 -25.66 13.96 -1.79
N HIS A 311 -25.89 12.85 -1.08
CA HIS A 311 -27.19 12.68 -0.43
C HIS A 311 -27.24 13.47 0.88
N THR A 312 -26.17 13.40 1.69
CA THR A 312 -26.06 14.15 2.94
C THR A 312 -24.68 14.77 3.03
N GLY A 313 -24.59 16.10 2.92
CA GLY A 313 -23.34 16.83 2.97
C GLY A 313 -23.45 18.20 2.29
N GLN A 314 -22.51 19.07 2.61
CA GLN A 314 -22.37 20.38 2.00
C GLN A 314 -21.55 20.29 0.72
N ILE A 315 -21.88 21.12 -0.26
CA ILE A 315 -21.07 21.33 -1.45
C ILE A 315 -20.58 22.77 -1.40
N LYS A 316 -19.26 22.95 -1.26
CA LYS A 316 -18.63 24.27 -1.25
C LYS A 316 -17.40 24.29 -2.13
N ILE A 317 -17.50 24.87 -3.31
CA ILE A 317 -16.39 25.00 -4.27
C ILE A 317 -16.14 26.47 -4.56
N GLU A 318 -14.88 26.83 -4.64
CA GLU A 318 -14.40 28.15 -5.01
C GLU A 318 -13.48 28.02 -6.24
N ILE A 319 -13.42 29.02 -7.09
CA ILE A 319 -12.43 29.13 -8.19
C ILE A 319 -11.33 30.08 -7.71
N LYS A 320 -10.08 29.62 -7.89
CA LYS A 320 -8.88 30.32 -7.40
C LYS A 320 -8.27 31.23 -8.46
#